data_0269e2e930366ffffe935f2b71580dac
#
_entry.id   0269e2e930366ffffe935f2b71580dac
#
_cell.length_a   1.000
_cell.length_b   1.000
_cell.length_c   1.000
_cell.angle_alpha   90.00
_cell.angle_beta   90.00
_cell.angle_gamma   90.00
#
_symmetry.space_group_name_H-M   'P 1'
#
loop_
_entity.id
_entity.type
_entity.pdbx_description
1 polymer ?
#
loop_
_entity_poly.entity_id
_entity_poly.type
_entity_poly.pdbx_seq_one_letter_code
_entity_poly.pdbx_strand_id
1 'polypeptide(L)'
;MPEVLDYLEYREFLRDWFVETKKGSPFTSYRYLGQKTGVDPAWLVRVFQKEGHLNESTLPAFIRICGLDDRRAHSLGRLYAI
;
A
#
# COMPACT_ATOMS: atom_id res chain seq x y z
N MET A 1 -10.32 -5.10 -8.38
CA MET A 1 -9.14 -4.73 -7.57
C MET A 1 -8.22 -3.82 -8.37
N PRO A 2 -7.56 -2.86 -7.72
CA PRO A 2 -6.58 -2.03 -8.41
C PRO A 2 -5.44 -2.87 -8.99
N GLU A 3 -4.97 -2.47 -10.16
CA GLU A 3 -3.87 -3.15 -10.84
C GLU A 3 -2.64 -2.25 -10.80
N VAL A 4 -1.60 -2.67 -10.09
CA VAL A 4 -0.41 -1.84 -9.87
C VAL A 4 0.23 -1.39 -11.19
N LEU A 5 0.11 -2.20 -12.24
CA LEU A 5 0.68 -1.88 -13.55
C LEU A 5 0.02 -0.66 -14.22
N ASP A 6 -1.17 -0.29 -13.75
CA ASP A 6 -1.91 0.85 -14.31
C ASP A 6 -1.61 2.17 -13.59
N TYR A 7 -0.75 2.15 -12.58
CA TYR A 7 -0.48 3.32 -11.75
C TYR A 7 0.87 3.95 -12.07
N LEU A 8 0.95 5.26 -11.86
CA LEU A 8 2.18 6.04 -12.00
C LEU A 8 2.71 6.50 -10.65
N GLU A 9 1.96 6.27 -9.57
CA GLU A 9 2.31 6.73 -8.23
C GLU A 9 1.93 5.65 -7.22
N TYR A 10 2.91 5.16 -6.43
CA TYR A 10 2.67 4.01 -5.56
C TYR A 10 1.64 4.28 -4.46
N ARG A 11 1.57 5.52 -3.97
CA ARG A 11 0.64 5.87 -2.88
C ARG A 11 -0.81 5.84 -3.37
N GLU A 12 -1.05 6.20 -4.63
CA GLU A 12 -2.40 6.10 -5.21
C GLU A 12 -2.83 4.65 -5.32
N PHE A 13 -1.92 3.77 -5.73
CA PHE A 13 -2.22 2.34 -5.80
C PHE A 13 -2.57 1.79 -4.42
N LEU A 14 -1.75 2.09 -3.42
CA LEU A 14 -1.98 1.57 -2.07
C LEU A 14 -3.28 2.12 -1.47
N ARG A 15 -3.57 3.39 -1.69
CA ARG A 15 -4.82 3.99 -1.22
C ARG A 15 -6.03 3.30 -1.86
N ASP A 16 -6.00 3.13 -3.18
CA ASP A 16 -7.11 2.50 -3.89
C ASP A 16 -7.28 1.05 -3.47
N TRP A 17 -6.17 0.33 -3.28
CA TRP A 17 -6.20 -1.03 -2.77
C TRP A 17 -6.86 -1.07 -1.39
N PHE A 18 -6.49 -0.14 -0.52
CA PHE A 18 -7.03 -0.07 0.84
C PHE A 18 -8.54 0.19 0.81
N VAL A 19 -8.98 1.15 0.02
CA VAL A 19 -10.40 1.50 -0.10
C VAL A 19 -11.20 0.29 -0.61
N GLU A 20 -10.71 -0.38 -1.66
CA GLU A 20 -11.39 -1.55 -2.22
C GLU A 20 -11.45 -2.69 -1.22
N THR A 21 -10.34 -2.97 -0.55
CA THR A 21 -10.26 -4.06 0.43
C THR A 21 -11.19 -3.80 1.60
N LYS A 22 -11.29 -2.55 2.04
CA LYS A 22 -12.14 -2.17 3.16
C LYS A 22 -13.62 -2.38 2.84
N LYS A 23 -14.02 -2.21 1.58
CA LYS A 23 -15.40 -2.46 1.17
C LYS A 23 -15.78 -3.93 1.36
N GLY A 24 -14.87 -4.84 1.06
CA GLY A 24 -15.11 -6.27 1.20
C GLY A 24 -14.82 -6.82 2.59
N SER A 25 -14.09 -6.07 3.41
CA SER A 25 -13.69 -6.49 4.75
C SER A 25 -13.69 -5.28 5.68
N PRO A 26 -14.79 -5.05 6.42
CA PRO A 26 -14.89 -3.88 7.32
C PRO A 26 -13.82 -3.84 8.40
N PHE A 27 -13.17 -4.98 8.69
CA PHE A 27 -12.11 -5.05 9.69
C PHE A 27 -10.79 -4.50 9.19
N THR A 28 -10.66 -4.26 7.89
CA THR A 28 -9.45 -3.66 7.31
C THR A 28 -9.45 -2.16 7.63
N SER A 29 -8.67 -1.77 8.62
CA SER A 29 -8.56 -0.40 9.09
C SER A 29 -7.10 0.05 9.01
N TYR A 30 -6.86 1.35 9.19
CA TYR A 30 -5.48 1.84 9.30
C TYR A 30 -4.73 1.16 10.42
N ARG A 31 -5.41 0.90 11.55
CA ARG A 31 -4.81 0.21 12.68
C ARG A 31 -4.39 -1.21 12.31
N TYR A 32 -5.29 -1.93 11.64
CA TYR A 32 -4.99 -3.28 11.17
C TYR A 32 -3.80 -3.27 10.20
N LEU A 33 -3.84 -2.34 9.24
CA LEU A 33 -2.77 -2.21 8.25
C LEU A 33 -1.44 -1.88 8.92
N GLY A 34 -1.47 -1.01 9.93
CA GLY A 34 -0.27 -0.67 10.70
C GLY A 34 0.31 -1.88 11.41
N GLN A 35 -0.54 -2.73 12.00
CA GLN A 35 -0.09 -3.94 12.66
C GLN A 35 0.58 -4.92 11.67
N LYS A 36 0.04 -5.00 10.46
CA LYS A 36 0.56 -5.94 9.45
C LYS A 36 1.82 -5.43 8.76
N THR A 37 2.02 -4.13 8.69
CA THR A 37 3.14 -3.55 7.96
C THR A 37 4.21 -2.94 8.85
N GLY A 38 3.89 -2.73 10.13
CA GLY A 38 4.80 -2.07 11.05
C GLY A 38 4.84 -0.55 10.92
N VAL A 39 3.92 0.03 10.15
CA VAL A 39 3.86 1.47 9.95
C VAL A 39 2.83 2.07 10.91
N ASP A 40 3.17 3.23 11.50
CA ASP A 40 2.24 3.96 12.37
C ASP A 40 0.96 4.30 11.59
N PRO A 41 -0.22 3.97 12.13
CA PRO A 41 -1.48 4.26 11.43
C PRO A 41 -1.67 5.73 11.05
N ALA A 42 -1.24 6.67 11.89
CA ALA A 42 -1.34 8.09 11.57
C ALA A 42 -0.45 8.43 10.38
N TRP A 43 0.71 7.79 10.26
CA TRP A 43 1.60 7.99 9.13
C TRP A 43 1.02 7.41 7.85
N LEU A 44 0.32 6.26 7.95
CA LEU A 44 -0.36 5.67 6.79
C LEU A 44 -1.39 6.62 6.22
N VAL A 45 -2.16 7.32 7.07
CA VAL A 45 -3.12 8.31 6.61
C VAL A 45 -2.42 9.38 5.78
N ARG A 46 -1.30 9.87 6.25
CA ARG A 46 -0.54 10.92 5.54
C ARG A 46 0.04 10.41 4.24
N VAL A 47 0.59 9.21 4.24
CA VAL A 47 1.14 8.60 3.03
C VAL A 47 0.05 8.47 1.95
N PHE A 48 -1.14 8.00 2.35
CA PHE A 48 -2.24 7.82 1.41
C PHE A 48 -2.81 9.15 0.91
N GLN A 49 -2.57 10.23 1.63
CA GLN A 49 -2.93 11.60 1.20
C GLN A 49 -1.80 12.29 0.43
N LYS A 50 -0.71 11.55 0.16
CA LYS A 50 0.48 12.04 -0.53
C LYS A 50 1.23 13.13 0.24
N GLU A 51 1.10 13.12 1.57
CA GLU A 51 1.81 14.05 2.45
C GLU A 51 3.07 13.46 3.06
N GLY A 52 3.38 12.21 2.73
CA GLY A 52 4.57 11.53 3.22
C GLY A 52 4.88 10.31 2.37
N HIS A 53 5.99 9.65 2.68
CA HIS A 53 6.42 8.45 1.98
C HIS A 53 6.63 7.30 2.95
N LEU A 54 6.48 6.08 2.45
CA LEU A 54 6.83 4.88 3.20
C LEU A 54 8.34 4.72 3.24
N ASN A 55 8.83 4.10 4.30
CA ASN A 55 10.21 3.63 4.35
C ASN A 55 10.30 2.41 3.42
N GLU A 56 11.37 2.34 2.61
CA GLU A 56 11.55 1.23 1.68
C GLU A 56 11.49 -0.12 2.37
N SER A 57 11.96 -0.20 3.60
CA SER A 57 11.96 -1.46 4.37
C SER A 57 10.56 -2.01 4.64
N THR A 58 9.51 -1.20 4.48
CA THR A 58 8.13 -1.64 4.69
C THR A 58 7.48 -2.20 3.43
N LEU A 59 8.09 -2.00 2.26
CA LEU A 59 7.52 -2.47 1.00
C LEU A 59 7.26 -3.98 0.96
N PRO A 60 8.15 -4.85 1.45
CA PRO A 60 7.86 -6.29 1.44
C PRO A 60 6.57 -6.65 2.18
N ALA A 61 6.26 -5.95 3.27
CA ALA A 61 5.02 -6.19 4.01
C ALA A 61 3.81 -5.77 3.18
N PHE A 62 3.89 -4.67 2.46
CA PHE A 62 2.80 -4.23 1.57
C PHE A 62 2.63 -5.17 0.39
N ILE A 63 3.72 -5.64 -0.20
CA ILE A 63 3.67 -6.62 -1.27
C ILE A 63 2.93 -7.87 -0.80
N ARG A 64 3.23 -8.32 0.40
CA ARG A 64 2.62 -9.51 0.98
C ARG A 64 1.13 -9.31 1.26
N ILE A 65 0.76 -8.20 1.90
CA ILE A 65 -0.64 -7.96 2.27
C ILE A 65 -1.51 -7.70 1.05
N CYS A 66 -0.94 -7.08 0.01
CA CYS A 66 -1.66 -6.85 -1.25
C CYS A 66 -1.72 -8.10 -2.12
N GLY A 67 -0.99 -9.14 -1.77
CA GLY A 67 -0.98 -10.38 -2.54
C GLY A 67 -0.38 -10.23 -3.92
N LEU A 68 0.64 -9.38 -4.06
CA LEU A 68 1.26 -9.13 -5.36
C LEU A 68 2.20 -10.28 -5.75
N ASP A 69 2.12 -10.69 -7.01
CA ASP A 69 3.08 -11.64 -7.56
C ASP A 69 4.42 -10.92 -7.85
N ASP A 70 5.43 -11.67 -8.30
CA ASP A 70 6.77 -11.13 -8.52
C ASP A 70 6.77 -9.96 -9.49
N ARG A 71 6.01 -10.06 -10.57
CA ARG A 71 5.93 -8.99 -11.59
C ARG A 71 5.34 -7.72 -10.99
N ARG A 72 4.24 -7.83 -10.26
CA ARG A 72 3.57 -6.69 -9.67
C ARG A 72 4.35 -6.12 -8.49
N ALA A 73 5.01 -6.99 -7.73
CA ALA A 73 5.89 -6.56 -6.65
C ALA A 73 7.04 -5.72 -7.19
N HIS A 74 7.63 -6.15 -8.29
CA HIS A 74 8.71 -5.42 -8.94
C HIS A 74 8.21 -4.05 -9.43
N SER A 75 7.01 -4.02 -10.01
CA SER A 75 6.41 -2.76 -10.49
C SER A 75 6.16 -1.78 -9.33
N LEU A 76 5.68 -2.28 -8.19
CA LEU A 76 5.49 -1.42 -7.03
C LEU A 76 6.82 -0.83 -6.56
N GLY A 77 7.86 -1.63 -6.52
CA GLY A 77 9.20 -1.16 -6.15
C GLY A 77 9.70 -0.08 -7.09
N ARG A 78 9.45 -0.23 -8.40
CA ARG A 78 9.85 0.77 -9.39
C ARG A 78 9.08 2.08 -9.20
N LEU A 79 7.78 2.00 -8.92
CA LEU A 79 6.98 3.19 -8.65
C LEU A 79 7.50 3.91 -7.41
N TYR A 80 7.85 3.15 -6.38
CA TYR A 80 8.39 3.73 -5.16
C TYR A 80 9.72 4.46 -5.42
N ALA A 81 10.55 3.93 -6.31
CA ALA A 81 11.88 4.48 -6.58
C ALA A 81 11.85 5.76 -7.43
N ILE A 82 10.72 6.06 -8.06
CA ILE A 82 10.57 7.31 -8.81
C ILE A 82 10.39 8.49 -7.83
#